data_12bc44f29c72f2e10db10bfe056dad73
#
_entry.id   12bc44f29c72f2e10db10bfe056dad73
#
_cell.length_a   1.000
_cell.length_b   1.000
_cell.length_c   1.000
_cell.angle_alpha   90.00
_cell.angle_beta   90.00
_cell.angle_gamma   90.00
#
_symmetry.space_group_name_H-M   'P 1'
#
loop_
_entity.id
_entity.type
_entity.pdbx_description
1 polymer ?
#
loop_
_entity_poly.entity_id
_entity_poly.type
_entity_poly.pdbx_seq_one_letter_code
_entity_poly.pdbx_strand_id
1 'polypeptide(L)'
;MFEKVVIGNATQKWTAIYALCERDSMAPRYVGKTVQYIIDRFKAHKREANRGGKRPVSCWLRKRVPHGGAALLLLEHVPPMGDWEARERHWIELFRQQGHNLLNLTLGGEGLAGHVFTQEHREKIAASNRTGAWFGCTRCGAQYWRKRCAILKEQNKLCGRSCSNKHNQGGWHVAS
;
A
#
# COMPACT_ATOMS: atom_id res chain seq x y z
N MET A 1 -18.66 -3.68 16.95
CA MET A 1 -17.57 -3.77 17.96
C MET A 1 -16.77 -5.03 17.62
N PHE A 2 -15.52 -4.92 17.22
CA PHE A 2 -14.71 -6.09 16.84
C PHE A 2 -13.96 -6.55 18.09
N GLU A 3 -14.31 -7.73 18.61
CA GLU A 3 -13.59 -8.33 19.72
C GLU A 3 -12.15 -8.68 19.32
N LYS A 4 -11.20 -8.25 20.14
CA LYS A 4 -9.81 -8.68 20.05
C LYS A 4 -9.69 -10.02 20.77
N VAL A 5 -9.57 -11.10 20.02
CA VAL A 5 -9.23 -12.41 20.62
C VAL A 5 -7.72 -12.43 20.85
N VAL A 6 -7.30 -12.41 22.10
CA VAL A 6 -5.90 -12.53 22.51
C VAL A 6 -5.61 -14.01 22.75
N ILE A 7 -4.89 -14.65 21.84
CA ILE A 7 -4.32 -15.97 22.02
C ILE A 7 -2.80 -15.84 21.96
N GLY A 8 -2.15 -15.89 23.10
CA GLY A 8 -0.70 -15.69 23.22
C GLY A 8 -0.27 -14.23 22.95
N ASN A 9 1.02 -13.98 22.79
CA ASN A 9 1.60 -12.63 22.59
C ASN A 9 1.36 -12.00 21.21
N ALA A 10 0.48 -12.54 20.36
CA ALA A 10 0.12 -11.98 19.05
C ALA A 10 -1.38 -11.73 18.98
N THR A 11 -1.78 -10.46 18.89
CA THR A 11 -3.16 -10.06 18.53
C THR A 11 -3.43 -10.46 17.09
N GLN A 12 -4.10 -11.59 16.88
CA GLN A 12 -4.57 -11.99 15.56
C GLN A 12 -5.80 -11.14 15.17
N LYS A 13 -5.81 -10.63 13.96
CA LYS A 13 -6.87 -9.74 13.46
C LYS A 13 -7.77 -10.47 12.49
N TRP A 14 -9.07 -10.16 12.53
CA TRP A 14 -10.02 -10.55 11.51
C TRP A 14 -9.61 -9.99 10.14
N THR A 15 -9.79 -10.81 9.11
CA THR A 15 -9.54 -10.39 7.73
C THR A 15 -10.88 -10.16 7.03
N ALA A 16 -11.10 -8.97 6.49
CA ALA A 16 -12.25 -8.67 5.67
C ALA A 16 -11.93 -8.95 4.20
N ILE A 17 -12.78 -9.75 3.54
CA ILE A 17 -12.82 -9.89 2.08
C ILE A 17 -13.86 -8.89 1.55
N TYR A 18 -13.48 -8.10 0.56
CA TYR A 18 -14.33 -7.04 0.01
C TYR A 18 -14.27 -7.01 -1.51
N ALA A 19 -15.30 -6.44 -2.12
CA ALA A 19 -15.29 -6.12 -3.55
C ALA A 19 -15.34 -4.60 -3.77
N LEU A 20 -14.69 -4.17 -4.84
CA LEU A 20 -14.92 -2.86 -5.44
C LEU A 20 -15.82 -3.09 -6.67
N CYS A 21 -16.92 -2.36 -6.70
CA CYS A 21 -18.00 -2.56 -7.67
C CYS A 21 -18.22 -1.30 -8.49
N GLU A 22 -18.80 -1.45 -9.67
CA GLU A 22 -19.42 -0.34 -10.39
C GLU A 22 -20.54 0.24 -9.51
N ARG A 23 -20.58 1.57 -9.37
CA ARG A 23 -21.52 2.20 -8.45
C ARG A 23 -22.98 1.99 -8.82
N ASP A 24 -23.26 2.04 -10.11
CA ASP A 24 -24.64 2.04 -10.62
C ASP A 24 -25.25 0.63 -10.66
N SER A 25 -24.47 -0.35 -11.09
CA SER A 25 -24.93 -1.74 -11.25
C SER A 25 -24.56 -2.66 -10.10
N MET A 26 -23.73 -2.20 -9.17
CA MET A 26 -23.09 -3.02 -8.12
C MET A 26 -22.29 -4.23 -8.67
N ALA A 27 -21.99 -4.23 -9.97
CA ALA A 27 -21.20 -5.29 -10.58
C ALA A 27 -19.76 -5.29 -10.03
N PRO A 28 -19.28 -6.42 -9.47
CA PRO A 28 -17.95 -6.51 -8.92
C PRO A 28 -16.89 -6.40 -10.01
N ARG A 29 -15.86 -5.60 -9.73
CA ARG A 29 -14.71 -5.34 -10.62
C ARG A 29 -13.40 -5.78 -10.01
N TYR A 30 -13.31 -5.84 -8.70
CA TYR A 30 -12.09 -6.25 -8.00
C TYR A 30 -12.45 -6.85 -6.65
N VAL A 31 -11.82 -7.97 -6.30
CA VAL A 31 -11.89 -8.57 -4.97
C VAL A 31 -10.56 -8.35 -4.27
N GLY A 32 -10.57 -8.07 -2.99
CA GLY A 32 -9.38 -7.90 -2.19
C GLY A 32 -9.60 -8.22 -0.72
N LYS A 33 -8.52 -8.28 0.02
CA LYS A 33 -8.55 -8.52 1.46
C LYS A 33 -7.90 -7.40 2.26
N THR A 34 -8.29 -7.26 3.51
CA THR A 34 -7.66 -6.32 4.44
C THR A 34 -7.85 -6.76 5.89
N VAL A 35 -6.83 -6.51 6.72
CA VAL A 35 -6.91 -6.60 8.19
C VAL A 35 -7.20 -5.23 8.83
N GLN A 36 -7.32 -4.19 8.03
CA GLN A 36 -7.71 -2.84 8.41
C GLN A 36 -9.21 -2.63 8.16
N TYR A 37 -9.76 -1.51 8.61
CA TYR A 37 -11.11 -1.12 8.20
C TYR A 37 -11.21 -1.03 6.67
N ILE A 38 -12.25 -1.63 6.11
CA ILE A 38 -12.46 -1.70 4.65
C ILE A 38 -12.54 -0.29 4.03
N ILE A 39 -13.10 0.69 4.76
CA ILE A 39 -13.16 2.09 4.33
C ILE A 39 -11.77 2.69 4.17
N ASP A 40 -10.85 2.41 5.09
CA ASP A 40 -9.48 2.94 5.01
C ASP A 40 -8.70 2.27 3.90
N ARG A 41 -8.95 0.97 3.67
CA ARG A 41 -8.41 0.25 2.51
C ARG A 41 -8.93 0.85 1.20
N PHE A 42 -10.21 1.19 1.12
CA PHE A 42 -10.79 1.84 -0.05
C PHE A 42 -10.20 3.25 -0.29
N LYS A 43 -10.03 4.04 0.77
CA LYS A 43 -9.31 5.32 0.68
C LYS A 43 -7.89 5.15 0.18
N ALA A 44 -7.19 4.06 0.59
CA ALA A 44 -5.85 3.75 0.10
C ALA A 44 -5.84 3.43 -1.40
N HIS A 45 -6.80 2.66 -1.91
CA HIS A 45 -6.97 2.42 -3.35
C HIS A 45 -7.17 3.72 -4.13
N LYS A 46 -8.04 4.63 -3.64
CA LYS A 46 -8.25 5.94 -4.27
C LYS A 46 -6.98 6.79 -4.28
N ARG A 47 -6.25 6.83 -3.16
CA ARG A 47 -4.96 7.55 -3.08
C ARG A 47 -3.93 7.01 -4.06
N GLU A 48 -3.83 5.68 -4.17
CA GLU A 48 -2.94 5.04 -5.14
C GLU A 48 -3.34 5.36 -6.59
N ALA A 49 -4.62 5.30 -6.89
CA ALA A 49 -5.16 5.69 -8.19
C ALA A 49 -4.79 7.14 -8.54
N ASN A 50 -5.02 8.09 -7.62
CA ASN A 50 -4.73 9.52 -7.82
C ASN A 50 -3.22 9.81 -7.97
N ARG A 51 -2.35 8.99 -7.37
CA ARG A 51 -0.88 9.08 -7.53
C ARG A 51 -0.36 8.49 -8.83
N GLY A 52 -1.23 8.06 -9.73
CA GLY A 52 -0.84 7.47 -11.01
C GLY A 52 -0.52 5.98 -10.96
N GLY A 53 -1.02 5.24 -9.97
CA GLY A 53 -0.84 3.80 -9.87
C GLY A 53 -1.17 3.09 -11.19
N LYS A 54 -0.33 2.14 -11.60
CA LYS A 54 -0.42 1.44 -12.91
C LYS A 54 -1.22 0.13 -12.85
N ARG A 55 -1.62 -0.33 -11.65
CA ARG A 55 -2.43 -1.54 -11.52
C ARG A 55 -3.80 -1.37 -12.18
N PRO A 56 -4.39 -2.44 -12.75
CA PRO A 56 -5.70 -2.36 -13.41
C PRO A 56 -6.78 -1.70 -12.56
N VAL A 57 -6.85 -2.06 -11.27
CA VAL A 57 -7.80 -1.45 -10.32
C VAL A 57 -7.55 0.05 -10.13
N SER A 58 -6.31 0.51 -10.10
CA SER A 58 -5.96 1.93 -9.97
C SER A 58 -6.33 2.70 -11.24
N CYS A 59 -6.09 2.12 -12.42
CA CYS A 59 -6.50 2.69 -13.70
C CYS A 59 -8.01 2.78 -13.83
N TRP A 60 -8.72 1.75 -13.42
CA TRP A 60 -10.18 1.72 -13.43
C TRP A 60 -10.77 2.77 -12.47
N LEU A 61 -10.29 2.84 -11.23
CA LEU A 61 -10.75 3.83 -10.25
C LEU A 61 -10.60 5.26 -10.76
N ARG A 62 -9.48 5.61 -11.41
CA ARG A 62 -9.30 6.94 -12.02
C ARG A 62 -10.36 7.25 -13.06
N LYS A 63 -10.70 6.28 -13.91
CA LYS A 63 -11.72 6.44 -14.94
C LYS A 63 -13.13 6.60 -14.35
N ARG A 64 -13.38 6.06 -13.14
CA ARG A 64 -14.69 6.12 -12.49
C ARG A 64 -14.93 7.37 -11.65
N VAL A 65 -13.90 8.12 -11.28
CA VAL A 65 -14.05 9.36 -10.50
C VAL A 65 -15.07 10.33 -11.13
N PRO A 66 -15.03 10.60 -12.46
CA PRO A 66 -16.02 11.48 -13.10
C PRO A 66 -17.46 10.91 -13.13
N HIS A 67 -17.62 9.61 -12.92
CA HIS A 67 -18.91 8.89 -12.96
C HIS A 67 -19.39 8.48 -11.56
N GLY A 68 -19.15 9.29 -10.54
CA GLY A 68 -19.60 9.02 -9.17
C GLY A 68 -18.73 8.03 -8.40
N GLY A 69 -17.62 7.55 -8.99
CA GLY A 69 -16.66 6.67 -8.33
C GLY A 69 -17.03 5.19 -8.37
N ALA A 70 -16.57 4.45 -7.37
CA ALA A 70 -16.81 3.03 -7.19
C ALA A 70 -17.56 2.78 -5.87
N ALA A 71 -18.32 1.69 -5.81
CA ALA A 71 -18.92 1.20 -4.56
C ALA A 71 -17.97 0.21 -3.87
N LEU A 72 -18.06 0.16 -2.54
CA LEU A 72 -17.35 -0.78 -1.69
C LEU A 72 -18.36 -1.75 -1.08
N LEU A 73 -18.16 -3.05 -1.29
CA LEU A 73 -19.01 -4.12 -0.76
C LEU A 73 -18.17 -5.02 0.16
N LEU A 74 -18.62 -5.20 1.39
CA LEU A 74 -18.07 -6.24 2.26
C LEU A 74 -18.66 -7.59 1.84
N LEU A 75 -17.82 -8.56 1.55
CA LEU A 75 -18.22 -9.91 1.17
C LEU A 75 -18.23 -10.85 2.37
N GLU A 76 -17.16 -10.86 3.15
CA GLU A 76 -16.99 -11.81 4.24
C GLU A 76 -16.01 -11.31 5.29
N HIS A 77 -16.23 -11.72 6.54
CA HIS A 77 -15.27 -11.61 7.63
C HIS A 77 -14.67 -12.98 7.93
N VAL A 78 -13.37 -13.14 7.72
CA VAL A 78 -12.62 -14.36 8.02
C VAL A 78 -12.01 -14.22 9.41
N PRO A 79 -12.24 -15.18 10.34
CA PRO A 79 -11.70 -15.11 11.69
C PRO A 79 -10.17 -15.22 11.69
N PRO A 80 -9.51 -14.81 12.79
CA PRO A 80 -8.11 -15.12 13.01
C PRO A 80 -7.90 -16.63 12.88
N MET A 81 -6.93 -17.17 12.30
CA MET A 81 -6.72 -18.61 11.98
C MET A 81 -7.57 -19.14 10.80
N GLY A 82 -8.52 -18.39 10.28
CA GLY A 82 -9.25 -18.79 9.08
C GLY A 82 -8.39 -18.64 7.81
N ASP A 83 -8.65 -19.49 6.83
CA ASP A 83 -7.96 -19.48 5.53
C ASP A 83 -8.53 -18.35 4.65
N TRP A 84 -8.08 -17.11 4.89
CA TRP A 84 -8.50 -15.97 4.09
C TRP A 84 -8.05 -16.07 2.62
N GLU A 85 -6.98 -16.83 2.33
CA GLU A 85 -6.46 -17.03 0.98
C GLU A 85 -7.44 -17.88 0.16
N ALA A 86 -7.93 -18.98 0.74
CA ALA A 86 -8.97 -19.79 0.12
C ALA A 86 -10.27 -19.00 -0.07
N ARG A 87 -10.64 -18.14 0.91
CA ARG A 87 -11.86 -17.33 0.82
C ARG A 87 -11.75 -16.24 -0.25
N GLU A 88 -10.60 -15.57 -0.38
CA GLU A 88 -10.36 -14.59 -1.45
C GLU A 88 -10.45 -15.27 -2.83
N ARG A 89 -9.80 -16.44 -3.00
CA ARG A 89 -9.87 -17.25 -4.23
C ARG A 89 -11.30 -17.65 -4.55
N HIS A 90 -12.06 -18.13 -3.58
CA HIS A 90 -13.46 -18.52 -3.74
C HIS A 90 -14.30 -17.38 -4.30
N TRP A 91 -14.20 -16.17 -3.74
CA TRP A 91 -14.97 -15.02 -4.22
C TRP A 91 -14.55 -14.56 -5.62
N ILE A 92 -13.25 -14.63 -5.94
CA ILE A 92 -12.77 -14.31 -7.30
C ILE A 92 -13.33 -15.31 -8.30
N GLU A 93 -13.28 -16.61 -7.98
CA GLU A 93 -13.77 -17.66 -8.85
C GLU A 93 -15.29 -17.56 -9.06
N LEU A 94 -16.05 -17.41 -7.97
CA LEU A 94 -17.50 -17.25 -7.99
C LEU A 94 -17.92 -16.12 -8.93
N PHE A 95 -17.34 -14.95 -8.79
CA PHE A 95 -17.69 -13.81 -9.65
C PHE A 95 -17.26 -14.00 -11.10
N ARG A 96 -16.17 -14.71 -11.36
CA ARG A 96 -15.77 -15.07 -12.73
C ARG A 96 -16.75 -16.06 -13.37
N GLN A 97 -17.20 -17.07 -12.61
CA GLN A 97 -18.22 -18.02 -13.06
C GLN A 97 -19.56 -17.33 -13.36
N GLN A 98 -19.90 -16.29 -12.62
CA GLN A 98 -21.08 -15.44 -12.89
C GLN A 98 -20.88 -14.48 -14.08
N GLY A 99 -19.75 -14.53 -14.77
CA GLY A 99 -19.46 -13.71 -15.95
C GLY A 99 -18.96 -12.30 -15.65
N HIS A 100 -18.62 -11.98 -14.39
CA HIS A 100 -18.08 -10.68 -14.05
C HIS A 100 -16.64 -10.52 -14.52
N ASN A 101 -16.35 -9.40 -15.18
CA ASN A 101 -15.01 -9.08 -15.65
C ASN A 101 -14.18 -8.43 -14.54
N LEU A 102 -13.51 -9.25 -13.74
CA LEU A 102 -12.67 -8.80 -12.62
C LEU A 102 -11.31 -8.27 -13.08
N LEU A 103 -10.81 -7.29 -12.35
CA LEU A 103 -9.48 -6.68 -12.53
C LEU A 103 -8.38 -7.39 -11.73
N ASN A 104 -8.71 -8.49 -11.05
CA ASN A 104 -7.75 -9.33 -10.38
C ASN A 104 -6.86 -10.02 -11.43
N LEU A 105 -5.55 -9.76 -11.38
CA LEU A 105 -4.57 -10.36 -12.32
C LEU A 105 -4.32 -11.83 -12.00
N THR A 106 -4.48 -12.24 -10.76
CA THR A 106 -4.24 -13.59 -10.27
C THR A 106 -5.54 -14.21 -9.75
N LEU A 107 -5.49 -15.49 -9.40
CA LEU A 107 -6.61 -16.22 -8.79
C LEU A 107 -6.85 -15.83 -7.32
N GLY A 108 -6.05 -14.92 -6.76
CA GLY A 108 -6.12 -14.52 -5.35
C GLY A 108 -5.26 -15.38 -4.43
N GLY A 109 -5.22 -15.02 -3.16
CA GLY A 109 -4.39 -15.71 -2.16
C GLY A 109 -2.90 -15.38 -2.22
N GLU A 110 -2.47 -14.55 -3.18
CA GLU A 110 -1.09 -14.14 -3.34
C GLU A 110 -0.80 -12.86 -2.53
N GLY A 111 -0.95 -12.95 -1.21
CA GLY A 111 -0.36 -11.96 -0.33
C GLY A 111 1.17 -12.13 -0.33
N LEU A 112 1.92 -11.05 -0.19
CA LEU A 112 3.38 -11.12 0.06
C LEU A 112 3.73 -11.80 1.39
N ALA A 113 2.74 -12.14 2.22
CA ALA A 113 2.91 -12.90 3.45
C ALA A 113 3.36 -14.32 3.11
N GLY A 114 4.63 -14.64 3.41
CA GLY A 114 5.22 -15.95 3.13
C GLY A 114 5.95 -16.08 1.78
N HIS A 115 5.91 -15.07 0.90
CA HIS A 115 6.72 -15.09 -0.31
C HIS A 115 8.21 -14.98 0.04
N VAL A 116 8.92 -16.08 -0.07
CA VAL A 116 10.38 -16.12 0.07
C VAL A 116 10.98 -15.63 -1.24
N PHE A 117 11.47 -14.40 -1.27
CA PHE A 117 12.22 -13.91 -2.41
C PHE A 117 13.45 -14.79 -2.64
N THR A 118 13.72 -15.15 -3.90
CA THR A 118 14.97 -15.83 -4.28
C THR A 118 16.17 -15.00 -3.85
N GLN A 119 17.31 -15.64 -3.63
CA GLN A 119 18.55 -14.95 -3.27
C GLN A 119 18.90 -13.87 -4.31
N GLU A 120 18.78 -14.19 -5.60
CA GLU A 120 18.99 -13.25 -6.70
C GLU A 120 18.07 -12.01 -6.61
N HIS A 121 16.78 -12.21 -6.28
CA HIS A 121 15.84 -11.09 -6.14
C HIS A 121 16.18 -10.21 -4.94
N ARG A 122 16.59 -10.82 -3.80
CA ARG A 122 17.08 -10.08 -2.62
C ARG A 122 18.32 -9.25 -2.95
N GLU A 123 19.25 -9.81 -3.71
CA GLU A 123 20.48 -9.13 -4.13
C GLU A 123 20.18 -7.97 -5.07
N LYS A 124 19.26 -8.12 -6.04
CA LYS A 124 18.79 -7.03 -6.91
C LYS A 124 18.17 -5.89 -6.10
N ILE A 125 17.31 -6.22 -5.12
CA ILE A 125 16.73 -5.22 -4.21
C ILE A 125 17.83 -4.54 -3.39
N ALA A 126 18.77 -5.32 -2.82
CA ALA A 126 19.87 -4.79 -2.05
C ALA A 126 20.78 -3.89 -2.88
N ALA A 127 21.11 -4.28 -4.10
CA ALA A 127 21.90 -3.48 -5.04
C ALA A 127 21.18 -2.17 -5.39
N SER A 128 19.90 -2.23 -5.70
CA SER A 128 19.07 -1.04 -5.97
C SER A 128 19.00 -0.10 -4.76
N ASN A 129 18.97 -0.65 -3.54
CA ASN A 129 18.95 0.14 -2.31
C ASN A 129 20.32 0.76 -1.96
N ARG A 130 21.43 0.21 -2.49
CA ARG A 130 22.79 0.73 -2.30
C ARG A 130 23.12 1.89 -3.23
N THR A 131 22.33 2.15 -4.27
CA THR A 131 22.54 3.31 -5.15
C THR A 131 22.23 4.59 -4.42
N GLY A 132 23.26 5.27 -3.93
CA GLY A 132 23.16 6.51 -3.19
C GLY A 132 24.53 7.13 -3.00
N ALA A 133 24.59 8.22 -2.25
CA ALA A 133 25.83 8.90 -1.91
C ALA A 133 25.76 9.46 -0.48
N TRP A 134 26.94 9.70 0.08
CA TRP A 134 27.09 10.44 1.33
C TRP A 134 27.06 11.94 1.06
N PHE A 135 26.37 12.68 1.91
CA PHE A 135 26.24 14.13 1.84
C PHE A 135 26.52 14.75 3.19
N GLY A 136 27.13 15.94 3.17
CA GLY A 136 27.20 16.80 4.34
C GLY A 136 25.88 17.57 4.52
N CYS A 137 25.35 17.58 5.72
CA CYS A 137 24.18 18.39 6.05
C CYS A 137 24.55 19.88 5.96
N THR A 138 23.84 20.63 5.12
CA THR A 138 24.10 22.06 4.93
C THR A 138 23.89 22.89 6.20
N ARG A 139 23.26 22.32 7.24
CA ARG A 139 22.99 23.01 8.48
C ARG A 139 23.93 22.63 9.65
N CYS A 140 24.18 21.33 9.85
CA CYS A 140 24.95 20.84 10.99
C CYS A 140 26.26 20.15 10.60
N GLY A 141 26.58 20.07 9.31
CA GLY A 141 27.81 19.42 8.82
C GLY A 141 27.79 17.88 8.90
N ALA A 142 26.85 17.26 9.64
CA ALA A 142 26.84 15.82 9.82
C ALA A 142 26.74 15.08 8.48
N GLN A 143 27.58 14.04 8.33
CA GLN A 143 27.54 13.18 7.16
C GLN A 143 26.32 12.24 7.25
N TYR A 144 25.55 12.11 6.15
CA TYR A 144 24.42 11.19 6.06
C TYR A 144 24.30 10.59 4.66
N TRP A 145 23.82 9.36 4.60
CA TRP A 145 23.66 8.66 3.34
C TRP A 145 22.23 8.83 2.78
N ARG A 146 22.10 9.05 1.46
CA ARG A 146 20.81 9.10 0.77
C ARG A 146 20.78 8.32 -0.52
N LYS A 147 19.61 7.72 -0.81
CA LYS A 147 19.35 7.04 -2.09
C LYS A 147 19.35 8.03 -3.24
N ARG A 148 19.82 7.59 -4.41
CA ARG A 148 19.90 8.41 -5.63
C ARG A 148 18.57 9.06 -6.01
N CYS A 149 17.43 8.33 -5.89
CA CYS A 149 16.10 8.86 -6.19
C CYS A 149 15.66 10.00 -5.25
N ALA A 150 16.17 10.05 -4.02
CA ALA A 150 15.89 11.13 -3.08
C ALA A 150 16.77 12.36 -3.36
N ILE A 151 17.98 12.15 -3.88
CA ILE A 151 18.93 13.21 -4.22
C ILE A 151 18.39 14.14 -5.32
N LEU A 152 17.73 13.55 -6.32
CA LEU A 152 17.20 14.27 -7.48
C LEU A 152 15.98 15.16 -7.17
N LYS A 153 15.37 15.00 -5.98
CA LYS A 153 14.13 15.69 -5.60
C LYS A 153 14.31 16.79 -4.56
N GLU A 154 15.48 16.92 -3.95
CA GLU A 154 15.68 17.85 -2.84
C GLU A 154 16.67 18.97 -3.19
N GLN A 155 16.19 20.21 -3.05
CA GLN A 155 17.01 21.41 -3.16
C GLN A 155 17.87 21.63 -1.89
N ASN A 156 17.43 21.14 -0.72
CA ASN A 156 18.11 21.32 0.56
C ASN A 156 18.65 19.99 1.11
N LYS A 157 19.95 19.90 1.29
CA LYS A 157 20.66 18.71 1.80
C LYS A 157 20.70 18.71 3.33
N LEU A 158 19.63 18.23 3.96
CA LEU A 158 19.48 18.18 5.41
C LEU A 158 19.45 16.73 5.91
N CYS A 159 20.14 16.43 7.04
CA CYS A 159 20.32 15.06 7.54
C CYS A 159 19.07 14.46 8.18
N GLY A 160 18.07 15.24 8.58
CA GLY A 160 16.85 14.74 9.20
C GLY A 160 15.87 15.82 9.61
N ARG A 161 14.74 15.37 10.23
CA ARG A 161 13.63 16.26 10.63
C ARG A 161 14.06 17.41 11.54
N SER A 162 14.98 17.16 12.47
CA SER A 162 15.48 18.21 13.38
C SER A 162 16.13 19.36 12.62
N CYS A 163 16.98 19.06 11.65
CA CYS A 163 17.60 20.09 10.79
C CYS A 163 16.59 20.73 9.84
N SER A 164 15.63 19.96 9.33
CA SER A 164 14.57 20.48 8.45
C SER A 164 13.62 21.43 9.18
N ASN A 165 13.16 21.07 10.38
CA ASN A 165 12.26 21.92 11.15
C ASN A 165 12.91 23.25 11.52
N LYS A 166 14.16 23.22 11.98
CA LYS A 166 14.89 24.43 12.31
C LYS A 166 15.25 25.28 11.09
N HIS A 167 15.42 24.68 9.91
CA HIS A 167 15.58 25.40 8.64
C HIS A 167 14.32 26.18 8.28
N ASN A 168 13.15 25.56 8.41
CA ASN A 168 11.86 26.16 8.08
C ASN A 168 11.45 27.26 9.08
N GLN A 169 12.02 27.27 10.30
CA GLN A 169 11.77 28.29 11.33
C GLN A 169 12.68 29.54 11.21
N GLY A 170 13.48 29.65 10.14
CA GLY A 170 14.28 30.86 9.85
C GLY A 170 15.49 31.09 10.76
N GLY A 171 15.87 30.13 11.60
CA GLY A 171 16.98 30.24 12.52
C GLY A 171 18.35 29.95 11.87
N TRP A 172 18.88 30.88 11.10
CA TRP A 172 20.28 30.88 10.65
C TRP A 172 21.17 31.52 11.72
N HIS A 173 21.74 30.75 12.60
CA HIS A 173 22.90 31.17 13.35
C HIS A 173 24.11 30.53 12.68
N VAL A 174 24.84 31.34 11.91
CA VAL A 174 26.20 31.02 11.49
C VAL A 174 27.04 31.21 12.73
N ALA A 175 27.59 30.12 13.27
CA ALA A 175 28.65 30.20 14.26
C ALA A 175 29.91 30.63 13.52
N SER A 176 30.42 31.77 13.90
CA SER A 176 31.73 32.30 13.53
C SER A 176 32.84 31.50 14.23
#